data_27e93d557381feadd4589f6c636f9c0d
#
_entry.id   27e93d557381feadd4589f6c636f9c0d
#
_cell.length_a   1.000
_cell.length_b   1.000
_cell.length_c   1.000
_cell.angle_alpha   90.00
_cell.angle_beta   90.00
_cell.angle_gamma   90.00
#
_symmetry.space_group_name_H-M   'P 1'
#
loop_
_entity.id
_entity.type
_entity.pdbx_description
1 polymer ?
#
loop_
_entity_poly.entity_id
_entity_poly.type
_entity_poly.pdbx_seq_one_letter_code
_entity_poly.pdbx_strand_id
1 'polypeptide(L)'
;MTMTPEARAAALAVLALFAKLGLAQSAQSNCDTVPRAPFCSAVRGVRAEGWPAQSRSEVMAPHGMVVASQPLAAQAGLRVLMQGGNAVDAAVATAATLSVVEPMMVGVASDLFALVYVAKEHKVFVLNASGTAPTGATVERFNRLGYRWDPHNWGPTSGMPVNGILAVTVPGSLWGWEALERRFGKLSFKD
;
A
#
# COMPACT_ATOMS: atom_id res chain seq x y z
N MET A 1 29.25 -44.89 -24.54
CA MET A 1 27.97 -44.89 -25.30
C MET A 1 27.92 -43.53 -26.03
N THR A 2 28.31 -43.54 -27.32
CA THR A 2 28.42 -42.30 -28.11
C THR A 2 27.07 -42.01 -28.75
N MET A 3 26.49 -40.86 -28.45
CA MET A 3 25.23 -40.41 -29.06
C MET A 3 25.37 -40.28 -30.59
N THR A 4 24.38 -40.76 -31.30
CA THR A 4 24.30 -40.63 -32.77
C THR A 4 24.21 -39.16 -33.21
N PRO A 5 24.64 -38.80 -34.40
CA PRO A 5 24.58 -37.42 -34.92
C PRO A 5 23.17 -36.82 -34.87
N GLU A 6 22.13 -37.64 -35.13
CA GLU A 6 20.74 -37.21 -35.08
C GLU A 6 20.26 -36.89 -33.65
N ALA A 7 20.68 -37.69 -32.66
CA ALA A 7 20.38 -37.41 -31.26
C ALA A 7 21.06 -36.13 -30.75
N ARG A 8 22.25 -35.81 -31.26
CA ARG A 8 22.93 -34.52 -30.94
C ARG A 8 22.21 -33.33 -31.56
N ALA A 9 21.74 -33.47 -32.79
CA ALA A 9 20.97 -32.43 -33.47
C ALA A 9 19.65 -32.12 -32.79
N ALA A 10 18.92 -33.18 -32.36
CA ALA A 10 17.67 -33.04 -31.60
C ALA A 10 17.90 -32.37 -30.23
N ALA A 11 18.95 -32.74 -29.50
CA ALA A 11 19.30 -32.15 -28.22
C ALA A 11 19.65 -30.65 -28.34
N LEU A 12 20.40 -30.27 -29.40
CA LEU A 12 20.72 -28.88 -29.67
C LEU A 12 19.52 -28.04 -30.08
N ALA A 13 18.56 -28.62 -30.81
CA ALA A 13 17.31 -27.93 -31.16
C ALA A 13 16.42 -27.69 -29.93
N VAL A 14 16.36 -28.64 -29.01
CA VAL A 14 15.62 -28.48 -27.73
C VAL A 14 16.29 -27.42 -26.86
N LEU A 15 17.62 -27.42 -26.74
CA LEU A 15 18.33 -26.39 -25.99
C LEU A 15 18.14 -24.97 -26.59
N ALA A 16 18.10 -24.87 -27.92
CA ALA A 16 17.85 -23.60 -28.60
C ALA A 16 16.40 -23.11 -28.39
N LEU A 17 15.44 -24.03 -28.26
CA LEU A 17 14.06 -23.69 -27.94
C LEU A 17 13.91 -23.17 -26.52
N PHE A 18 14.58 -23.78 -25.54
CA PHE A 18 14.61 -23.30 -24.16
C PHE A 18 15.35 -21.98 -24.02
N ALA A 19 16.42 -21.74 -24.77
CA ALA A 19 17.11 -20.45 -24.79
C ALA A 19 16.21 -19.31 -25.34
N LYS A 20 15.40 -19.58 -26.36
CA LYS A 20 14.43 -18.61 -26.90
C LYS A 20 13.28 -18.33 -25.92
N LEU A 21 12.81 -19.35 -25.20
CA LEU A 21 11.81 -19.17 -24.14
C LEU A 21 12.35 -18.37 -22.95
N GLY A 22 13.60 -18.60 -22.55
CA GLY A 22 14.27 -17.79 -21.50
C GLY A 22 14.48 -16.32 -21.89
N LEU A 23 14.76 -16.04 -23.16
CA LEU A 23 14.93 -14.68 -23.66
C LEU A 23 13.58 -13.92 -23.78
N ALA A 24 12.48 -14.64 -24.00
CA ALA A 24 11.14 -14.02 -24.00
C ALA A 24 10.70 -13.54 -22.61
N GLN A 25 11.20 -14.12 -21.54
CA GLN A 25 10.89 -13.70 -20.16
C GLN A 25 11.70 -12.46 -19.71
N SER A 26 12.84 -12.20 -20.33
CA SER A 26 13.67 -11.03 -19.99
C SER A 26 13.18 -9.70 -20.60
N ALA A 27 12.23 -9.76 -21.54
CA ALA A 27 11.68 -8.56 -22.19
C ALA A 27 10.59 -7.84 -21.37
N GLN A 28 10.21 -8.36 -20.21
CA GLN A 28 9.10 -7.82 -19.40
C GLN A 28 9.49 -6.69 -18.42
N SER A 29 10.74 -6.25 -18.39
CA SER A 29 11.22 -5.50 -17.22
C SER A 29 11.53 -4.03 -17.43
N ASN A 30 11.04 -3.36 -18.47
CA ASN A 30 11.54 -2.00 -18.76
C ASN A 30 10.47 -0.90 -18.71
N CYS A 31 9.49 -1.01 -17.81
CA CYS A 31 8.52 0.07 -17.55
C CYS A 31 9.19 1.31 -16.93
N ASP A 32 10.36 1.16 -16.31
CA ASP A 32 11.09 2.29 -15.74
C ASP A 32 11.84 3.09 -16.81
N THR A 33 12.25 2.43 -17.90
CA THR A 33 12.97 3.05 -19.02
C THR A 33 12.07 3.41 -20.20
N VAL A 34 10.88 2.76 -20.33
CA VAL A 34 9.89 3.03 -21.39
C VAL A 34 8.49 3.20 -20.77
N PRO A 35 8.21 4.33 -20.11
CA PRO A 35 6.98 4.55 -19.34
C PRO A 35 5.68 4.51 -20.13
N ARG A 36 5.75 4.59 -21.47
CA ARG A 36 4.58 4.66 -22.35
C ARG A 36 4.23 3.36 -23.08
N ALA A 37 4.94 2.26 -22.79
CA ALA A 37 4.56 0.98 -23.39
C ALA A 37 3.17 0.55 -22.86
N PRO A 38 2.27 -0.01 -23.70
CA PRO A 38 0.91 -0.38 -23.28
C PRO A 38 0.86 -1.30 -22.06
N PHE A 39 1.85 -2.17 -21.88
CA PHE A 39 1.96 -3.06 -20.72
C PHE A 39 2.49 -2.36 -19.45
N CYS A 40 2.93 -1.11 -19.56
CA CYS A 40 3.41 -0.33 -18.41
C CYS A 40 2.30 0.48 -17.72
N SER A 41 1.09 0.51 -18.26
CA SER A 41 -0.08 1.13 -17.63
C SER A 41 -0.65 0.30 -16.46
N ALA A 42 -0.05 -0.85 -16.20
CA ALA A 42 -0.44 -1.71 -15.12
C ALA A 42 -0.24 -1.07 -13.74
N VAL A 43 -1.20 -1.28 -12.84
CA VAL A 43 -1.13 -0.83 -11.46
C VAL A 43 0.10 -1.43 -10.78
N ARG A 44 1.06 -0.59 -10.43
CA ARG A 44 2.19 -1.00 -9.60
C ARG A 44 1.74 -0.98 -8.15
N GLY A 45 1.80 -2.12 -7.47
CA GLY A 45 1.64 -2.15 -6.02
C GLY A 45 2.73 -1.31 -5.35
N VAL A 46 2.43 -0.72 -4.19
CA VAL A 46 3.40 0.01 -3.35
C VAL A 46 4.35 -1.01 -2.70
N ARG A 47 5.20 -1.64 -3.50
CA ARG A 47 6.23 -2.54 -2.97
C ARG A 47 7.58 -2.05 -3.48
N ALA A 48 8.44 -1.67 -2.55
CA ALA A 48 9.81 -1.19 -2.82
C ALA A 48 10.71 -2.23 -3.52
N GLU A 49 10.24 -3.45 -3.74
CA GLU A 49 11.05 -4.60 -4.16
C GLU A 49 10.87 -4.99 -5.64
N GLY A 50 10.44 -4.08 -6.48
CA GLY A 50 10.48 -4.32 -7.94
C GLY A 50 9.61 -5.48 -8.45
N TRP A 51 8.45 -5.69 -7.86
CA TRP A 51 7.50 -6.68 -8.36
C TRP A 51 7.05 -6.35 -9.77
N PRO A 52 6.92 -7.34 -10.66
CA PRO A 52 6.49 -7.10 -12.03
C PRO A 52 5.13 -6.40 -12.05
N ALA A 53 5.00 -5.43 -12.95
CA ALA A 53 3.75 -4.72 -13.16
C ALA A 53 2.61 -5.70 -13.44
N GLN A 54 1.53 -5.61 -12.68
CA GLN A 54 0.32 -6.38 -12.92
C GLN A 54 -0.62 -5.59 -13.81
N SER A 55 -0.91 -6.08 -15.00
CA SER A 55 -1.96 -5.50 -15.83
C SER A 55 -3.32 -5.96 -15.31
N ARG A 56 -4.22 -5.01 -15.13
CA ARG A 56 -5.63 -5.28 -14.82
C ARG A 56 -6.49 -4.52 -15.81
N SER A 57 -7.65 -5.07 -16.13
CA SER A 57 -8.66 -4.32 -16.84
C SER A 57 -9.10 -3.12 -16.02
N GLU A 58 -9.45 -2.03 -16.71
CA GLU A 58 -10.06 -0.87 -16.09
C GLU A 58 -11.37 -1.27 -15.40
N VAL A 59 -11.58 -0.78 -14.19
CA VAL A 59 -12.79 -1.05 -13.42
C VAL A 59 -13.62 0.22 -13.35
N MET A 60 -14.84 0.14 -13.85
CA MET A 60 -15.83 1.22 -13.78
C MET A 60 -16.99 0.80 -12.89
N ALA A 61 -17.45 1.70 -12.01
CA ALA A 61 -18.54 1.42 -11.09
C ALA A 61 -19.51 2.61 -11.05
N PRO A 62 -20.82 2.41 -11.37
CA PRO A 62 -21.80 3.50 -11.45
C PRO A 62 -22.27 4.00 -10.09
N HIS A 63 -22.16 3.20 -9.03
CA HIS A 63 -22.73 3.52 -7.71
C HIS A 63 -21.72 3.81 -6.63
N GLY A 64 -20.47 3.40 -6.80
CA GLY A 64 -19.41 3.60 -5.82
C GLY A 64 -18.26 2.64 -6.05
N MET A 65 -17.10 2.99 -5.54
CA MET A 65 -15.88 2.20 -5.67
C MET A 65 -15.09 2.23 -4.38
N VAL A 66 -14.45 1.13 -4.07
CA VAL A 66 -13.47 1.03 -2.99
C VAL A 66 -12.15 0.53 -3.58
N VAL A 67 -11.07 1.24 -3.27
CA VAL A 67 -9.72 0.88 -3.72
C VAL A 67 -8.81 0.74 -2.50
N ALA A 68 -8.08 -0.35 -2.43
CA ALA A 68 -7.09 -0.60 -1.39
C ALA A 68 -5.94 -1.43 -1.96
N SER A 69 -4.80 -1.42 -1.27
CA SER A 69 -3.63 -2.26 -1.60
C SER A 69 -3.94 -3.76 -1.54
N GLN A 70 -4.89 -4.15 -0.67
CA GLN A 70 -5.26 -5.54 -0.43
C GLN A 70 -6.72 -5.79 -0.86
N PRO A 71 -6.97 -6.77 -1.78
CA PRO A 71 -8.31 -7.04 -2.31
C PRO A 71 -9.36 -7.39 -1.24
N LEU A 72 -8.99 -8.12 -0.17
CA LEU A 72 -9.90 -8.46 0.91
C LEU A 72 -10.40 -7.23 1.66
N ALA A 73 -9.54 -6.23 1.83
CA ALA A 73 -9.91 -4.97 2.44
C ALA A 73 -10.86 -4.15 1.54
N ALA A 74 -10.59 -4.13 0.23
CA ALA A 74 -11.49 -3.49 -0.73
C ALA A 74 -12.88 -4.16 -0.76
N GLN A 75 -12.92 -5.50 -0.65
CA GLN A 75 -14.19 -6.25 -0.54
C GLN A 75 -14.97 -5.91 0.73
N ALA A 76 -14.29 -5.76 1.87
CA ALA A 76 -14.94 -5.36 3.13
C ALA A 76 -15.61 -4.00 2.98
N GLY A 77 -14.91 -2.99 2.46
CA GLY A 77 -15.49 -1.67 2.20
C GLY A 77 -16.64 -1.71 1.18
N LEU A 78 -16.50 -2.48 0.10
CA LEU A 78 -17.57 -2.64 -0.88
C LEU A 78 -18.83 -3.28 -0.26
N ARG A 79 -18.65 -4.26 0.61
CA ARG A 79 -19.75 -4.89 1.35
C ARG A 79 -20.52 -3.86 2.21
N VAL A 80 -19.80 -2.97 2.87
CA VAL A 80 -20.39 -1.89 3.66
C VAL A 80 -21.21 -0.94 2.79
N LEU A 81 -20.72 -0.56 1.60
CA LEU A 81 -21.50 0.22 0.62
C LEU A 81 -22.77 -0.51 0.19
N MET A 82 -22.70 -1.81 -0.08
CA MET A 82 -23.86 -2.65 -0.46
C MET A 82 -24.88 -2.80 0.67
N GLN A 83 -24.46 -2.71 1.92
CA GLN A 83 -25.33 -2.72 3.10
C GLN A 83 -25.96 -1.35 3.39
N GLY A 84 -25.69 -0.36 2.57
CA GLY A 84 -26.29 0.98 2.68
C GLY A 84 -25.44 1.98 3.45
N GLY A 85 -24.22 1.62 3.83
CA GLY A 85 -23.20 2.55 4.33
C GLY A 85 -22.79 3.58 3.28
N ASN A 86 -22.10 4.61 3.69
CA ASN A 86 -21.53 5.62 2.80
C ASN A 86 -20.02 5.41 2.59
N ALA A 87 -19.38 6.33 1.89
CA ALA A 87 -17.96 6.23 1.57
C ALA A 87 -17.05 6.27 2.82
N VAL A 88 -17.48 6.94 3.89
CA VAL A 88 -16.71 7.00 5.15
C VAL A 88 -16.82 5.67 5.89
N ASP A 89 -18.02 5.10 6.03
CA ASP A 89 -18.23 3.77 6.60
C ASP A 89 -17.38 2.72 5.87
N ALA A 90 -17.40 2.78 4.53
CA ALA A 90 -16.61 1.87 3.70
C ALA A 90 -15.09 2.07 3.89
N ALA A 91 -14.62 3.30 4.01
CA ALA A 91 -13.20 3.60 4.21
C ALA A 91 -12.70 3.09 5.58
N VAL A 92 -13.50 3.28 6.64
CA VAL A 92 -13.16 2.79 7.98
C VAL A 92 -13.13 1.26 8.01
N ALA A 93 -14.14 0.58 7.44
CA ALA A 93 -14.15 -0.87 7.33
C ALA A 93 -12.97 -1.42 6.53
N THR A 94 -12.59 -0.73 5.45
CA THR A 94 -11.40 -1.07 4.65
C THR A 94 -10.13 -0.94 5.47
N ALA A 95 -9.95 0.17 6.20
CA ALA A 95 -8.78 0.42 7.04
C ALA A 95 -8.68 -0.58 8.20
N ALA A 96 -9.80 -0.90 8.84
CA ALA A 96 -9.86 -1.91 9.89
C ALA A 96 -9.45 -3.30 9.35
N THR A 97 -9.93 -3.66 8.17
CA THR A 97 -9.55 -4.93 7.52
C THR A 97 -8.07 -4.94 7.14
N LEU A 98 -7.51 -3.83 6.63
CA LEU A 98 -6.08 -3.70 6.33
C LEU A 98 -5.21 -3.96 7.57
N SER A 99 -5.65 -3.56 8.75
CA SER A 99 -4.93 -3.82 10.00
C SER A 99 -4.70 -5.31 10.28
N VAL A 100 -5.53 -6.18 9.68
CA VAL A 100 -5.41 -7.65 9.82
C VAL A 100 -4.68 -8.27 8.64
N VAL A 101 -5.00 -7.85 7.41
CA VAL A 101 -4.49 -8.51 6.20
C VAL A 101 -3.19 -7.90 5.67
N GLU A 102 -2.82 -6.71 6.14
CA GLU A 102 -1.59 -5.99 5.79
C GLU A 102 -0.97 -5.30 7.03
N PRO A 103 -0.71 -6.06 8.11
CA PRO A 103 -0.34 -5.48 9.42
C PRO A 103 1.00 -4.75 9.43
N MET A 104 1.86 -4.98 8.42
CA MET A 104 3.13 -4.27 8.26
C MET A 104 2.96 -2.82 7.80
N MET A 105 1.81 -2.46 7.23
CA MET A 105 1.55 -1.13 6.67
C MET A 105 0.50 -0.35 7.45
N VAL A 106 -0.46 -1.04 8.07
CA VAL A 106 -1.59 -0.44 8.78
C VAL A 106 -1.83 -1.17 10.09
N GLY A 107 -2.13 -0.43 11.15
CA GLY A 107 -2.46 -1.01 12.45
C GLY A 107 -3.52 -0.20 13.19
N VAL A 108 -4.24 -0.85 14.09
CA VAL A 108 -5.22 -0.20 14.99
C VAL A 108 -4.55 0.87 15.86
N ALA A 109 -3.28 0.63 16.21
CA ALA A 109 -2.46 1.54 17.01
C ALA A 109 -1.47 2.33 16.14
N SER A 110 -1.90 2.80 14.98
CA SER A 110 -1.11 3.58 14.04
C SER A 110 -1.60 5.03 13.92
N ASP A 111 -1.05 5.75 12.98
CA ASP A 111 -1.48 7.09 12.59
C ASP A 111 -2.57 7.03 11.52
N LEU A 112 -3.38 8.08 11.43
CA LEU A 112 -4.41 8.23 10.40
C LEU A 112 -4.43 9.66 9.87
N PHE A 113 -4.51 9.78 8.56
CA PHE A 113 -4.87 11.02 7.86
C PHE A 113 -6.05 10.74 6.93
N ALA A 114 -7.02 11.63 6.92
CA ALA A 114 -8.16 11.49 6.04
C ALA A 114 -8.52 12.80 5.34
N LEU A 115 -8.94 12.68 4.07
CA LEU A 115 -9.55 13.74 3.28
C LEU A 115 -10.96 13.30 2.93
N VAL A 116 -11.97 14.05 3.35
CA VAL A 116 -13.38 13.76 3.11
C VAL A 116 -13.99 14.88 2.27
N TYR A 117 -14.35 14.59 1.03
CA TYR A 117 -15.10 15.52 0.20
C TYR A 117 -16.60 15.32 0.40
N VAL A 118 -17.28 16.35 0.88
CA VAL A 118 -18.74 16.37 1.04
C VAL A 118 -19.38 17.10 -0.13
N ALA A 119 -19.91 16.34 -1.07
CA ALA A 119 -20.46 16.90 -2.32
C ALA A 119 -21.57 17.93 -2.12
N LYS A 120 -22.47 17.73 -1.14
CA LYS A 120 -23.56 18.66 -0.82
C LYS A 120 -23.06 20.03 -0.35
N GLU A 121 -21.87 20.07 0.27
CA GLU A 121 -21.28 21.29 0.81
C GLU A 121 -20.20 21.87 -0.12
N HIS A 122 -19.82 21.12 -1.17
CA HIS A 122 -18.67 21.43 -2.03
C HIS A 122 -17.38 21.70 -1.23
N LYS A 123 -17.18 20.95 -0.15
CA LYS A 123 -16.06 21.16 0.77
C LYS A 123 -15.25 19.89 0.98
N VAL A 124 -13.95 20.08 1.17
CA VAL A 124 -13.02 19.05 1.64
C VAL A 124 -12.76 19.30 3.12
N PHE A 125 -12.94 18.25 3.92
CA PHE A 125 -12.55 18.22 5.32
C PHE A 125 -11.29 17.40 5.47
N VAL A 126 -10.40 17.85 6.33
CA VAL A 126 -9.14 17.18 6.63
C VAL A 126 -9.16 16.73 8.07
N LEU A 127 -8.84 15.47 8.31
CA LEU A 127 -8.59 14.94 9.64
C LEU A 127 -7.11 14.57 9.75
N ASN A 128 -6.46 15.11 10.77
CA ASN A 128 -5.18 14.63 11.24
C ASN A 128 -5.40 13.89 12.57
N ALA A 129 -5.30 12.59 12.52
CA ALA A 129 -5.31 11.69 13.67
C ALA A 129 -3.97 10.96 13.79
N SER A 130 -2.88 11.62 13.39
CA SER A 130 -1.53 11.20 13.75
C SER A 130 -1.33 11.42 15.24
N GLY A 131 -0.76 10.44 15.91
CA GLY A 131 -0.46 10.55 17.32
C GLY A 131 0.60 11.58 17.63
N THR A 132 0.58 12.09 18.84
CA THR A 132 1.64 12.95 19.35
C THR A 132 2.89 12.16 19.68
N ALA A 133 4.04 12.81 19.75
CA ALA A 133 5.23 12.21 20.33
C ALA A 133 4.95 11.87 21.81
N PRO A 134 5.37 10.68 22.30
CA PRO A 134 5.33 10.37 23.72
C PRO A 134 6.09 11.41 24.55
N THR A 135 5.65 11.70 25.78
CA THR A 135 6.24 12.74 26.64
C THR A 135 7.74 12.53 26.89
N GLY A 136 8.20 11.27 26.86
CA GLY A 136 9.62 10.95 26.98
C GLY A 136 10.41 11.05 25.67
N ALA A 137 9.81 11.36 24.55
CA ALA A 137 10.47 11.50 23.24
C ALA A 137 10.94 12.96 23.05
N THR A 138 11.95 13.38 23.83
CA THR A 138 12.53 14.71 23.74
C THR A 138 13.79 14.73 22.85
N VAL A 139 14.07 15.86 22.26
CA VAL A 139 15.27 16.10 21.44
C VAL A 139 16.54 15.74 22.21
N GLU A 140 16.62 16.13 23.49
CA GLU A 140 17.77 15.87 24.35
C GLU A 140 17.97 14.36 24.59
N ARG A 141 16.86 13.63 24.77
CA ARG A 141 16.92 12.16 24.90
C ARG A 141 17.44 11.51 23.64
N PHE A 142 16.91 11.88 22.48
CA PHE A 142 17.34 11.29 21.21
C PHE A 142 18.80 11.65 20.90
N ASN A 143 19.23 12.88 21.17
CA ASN A 143 20.63 13.28 21.02
C ASN A 143 21.57 12.46 21.93
N ARG A 144 21.18 12.18 23.17
CA ARG A 144 21.95 11.30 24.07
C ARG A 144 22.03 9.86 23.59
N LEU A 145 21.01 9.38 22.88
CA LEU A 145 20.99 8.05 22.27
C LEU A 145 21.73 8.00 20.93
N GLY A 146 22.32 9.10 20.47
CA GLY A 146 23.08 9.18 19.24
C GLY A 146 22.27 9.54 17.99
N TYR A 147 20.96 9.74 18.12
CA TYR A 147 20.11 10.18 17.02
C TYR A 147 20.19 11.71 16.89
N ARG A 148 20.71 12.20 15.77
CA ARG A 148 20.84 13.63 15.50
C ARG A 148 20.23 13.97 14.17
N TRP A 149 19.44 15.05 14.14
CA TRP A 149 18.94 15.59 12.90
C TRP A 149 20.08 16.10 12.02
N ASP A 150 20.10 15.61 10.78
CA ASP A 150 21.00 16.10 9.74
C ASP A 150 20.19 16.50 8.50
N PRO A 151 20.08 17.79 8.17
CA PRO A 151 19.30 18.26 7.04
C PRO A 151 19.85 17.81 5.66
N HIS A 152 21.08 17.34 5.62
CA HIS A 152 21.72 16.84 4.38
C HIS A 152 21.66 15.32 4.23
N ASN A 153 21.19 14.61 5.26
CA ASN A 153 21.06 13.16 5.24
C ASN A 153 19.61 12.75 5.51
N TRP A 154 18.86 12.48 4.46
CA TRP A 154 17.47 11.99 4.52
C TRP A 154 17.36 10.46 4.60
N GLY A 155 18.46 9.80 4.89
CA GLY A 155 18.51 8.35 5.03
C GLY A 155 17.93 7.82 6.34
N PRO A 156 17.77 6.50 6.47
CA PRO A 156 17.19 5.85 7.65
C PRO A 156 17.98 6.04 8.95
N THR A 157 19.15 6.63 8.90
CA THR A 157 20.02 6.94 10.04
C THR A 157 19.96 8.41 10.47
N SER A 158 19.18 9.23 9.76
CA SER A 158 19.06 10.67 10.06
C SER A 158 17.95 10.95 11.05
N GLY A 159 18.31 11.44 12.20
CA GLY A 159 17.43 12.06 13.17
C GLY A 159 16.65 11.12 14.07
N MET A 160 15.84 10.22 13.54
CA MET A 160 14.99 9.33 14.32
C MET A 160 15.18 7.86 13.93
N PRO A 161 15.03 6.91 14.86
CA PRO A 161 15.03 5.50 14.51
C PRO A 161 13.84 5.18 13.59
N VAL A 162 14.10 4.38 12.55
CA VAL A 162 13.06 3.97 11.59
C VAL A 162 12.19 2.82 12.14
N ASN A 163 12.74 2.04 13.07
CA ASN A 163 12.10 0.86 13.63
C ASN A 163 12.19 0.85 15.16
N GLY A 164 11.31 0.07 15.78
CA GLY A 164 11.29 -0.16 17.21
C GLY A 164 10.49 0.88 17.99
N ILE A 165 10.44 0.70 19.30
CA ILE A 165 9.55 1.48 20.19
C ILE A 165 9.84 2.99 20.19
N LEU A 166 11.07 3.39 19.87
CA LEU A 166 11.42 4.82 19.82
C LEU A 166 10.88 5.55 18.58
N ALA A 167 10.43 4.79 17.56
CA ALA A 167 9.79 5.36 16.36
C ALA A 167 8.26 5.47 16.48
N VAL A 168 7.66 4.95 17.56
CA VAL A 168 6.21 4.84 17.71
C VAL A 168 5.66 6.14 18.32
N THR A 169 4.61 6.67 17.69
CA THR A 169 3.78 7.76 18.21
C THR A 169 2.73 7.23 19.19
N VAL A 170 2.06 8.12 19.91
CA VAL A 170 0.85 7.74 20.65
C VAL A 170 -0.24 7.35 19.64
N PRO A 171 -0.90 6.17 19.77
CA PRO A 171 -1.90 5.71 18.82
C PRO A 171 -3.02 6.70 18.55
N GLY A 172 -3.33 6.95 17.28
CA GLY A 172 -4.35 7.92 16.86
C GLY A 172 -5.42 7.35 15.94
N SER A 173 -5.14 6.25 15.22
CA SER A 173 -6.01 5.75 14.15
C SER A 173 -7.40 5.34 14.64
N LEU A 174 -7.53 4.66 15.75
CA LEU A 174 -8.83 4.23 16.29
C LEU A 174 -9.73 5.43 16.64
N TRP A 175 -9.13 6.44 17.29
CA TRP A 175 -9.84 7.70 17.55
C TRP A 175 -10.24 8.40 16.24
N GLY A 176 -9.38 8.35 15.25
CA GLY A 176 -9.64 8.91 13.93
C GLY A 176 -10.81 8.23 13.22
N TRP A 177 -10.90 6.89 13.29
CA TRP A 177 -12.03 6.15 12.74
C TRP A 177 -13.34 6.54 13.43
N GLU A 178 -13.37 6.57 14.75
CA GLU A 178 -14.55 7.02 15.52
C GLU A 178 -14.94 8.46 15.17
N ALA A 179 -13.98 9.35 15.06
CA ALA A 179 -14.23 10.76 14.70
C ALA A 179 -14.81 10.91 13.28
N LEU A 180 -14.33 10.12 12.32
CA LEU A 180 -14.85 10.07 10.95
C LEU A 180 -16.28 9.57 10.92
N GLU A 181 -16.55 8.42 11.57
CA GLU A 181 -17.89 7.81 11.66
C GLU A 181 -18.89 8.74 12.32
N ARG A 182 -18.54 9.29 13.46
CA ARG A 182 -19.44 10.20 14.20
C ARG A 182 -19.83 11.44 13.40
N ARG A 183 -18.92 11.95 12.54
CA ARG A 183 -19.17 13.18 11.80
C ARG A 183 -19.77 12.97 10.42
N PHE A 184 -19.37 11.94 9.73
CA PHE A 184 -19.67 11.73 8.32
C PHE A 184 -20.26 10.35 8.03
N GLY A 185 -20.13 9.39 8.94
CA GLY A 185 -20.67 8.05 8.80
C GLY A 185 -22.20 8.03 8.77
N LYS A 186 -22.74 6.99 8.19
CA LYS A 186 -24.17 6.70 8.12
C LYS A 186 -24.54 5.53 8.99
N LEU A 187 -23.62 4.60 9.19
CA LEU A 187 -23.75 3.46 10.09
C LEU A 187 -23.21 3.81 11.47
N SER A 188 -23.53 3.01 12.47
CA SER A 188 -22.94 3.15 13.80
C SER A 188 -21.57 2.48 13.84
N PHE A 189 -20.63 3.04 14.57
CA PHE A 189 -19.30 2.42 14.79
C PHE A 189 -19.38 1.07 15.51
N LYS A 190 -20.56 0.71 16.02
CA LYS A 190 -20.85 -0.59 16.67
C LYS A 190 -21.32 -1.64 15.66
N ASP A 191 -21.82 -1.23 14.51
CA ASP A 191 -22.30 -2.10 13.44
C ASP A 191 -21.16 -2.59 12.57
#